data_b9e967addfd4fbc57361398bfe4d3575
#
_entry.id   b9e967addfd4fbc57361398bfe4d3575
#
_cell.length_a   1.000
_cell.length_b   1.000
_cell.length_c   1.000
_cell.angle_alpha   90.00
_cell.angle_beta   90.00
_cell.angle_gamma   90.00
#
_symmetry.space_group_name_H-M   'P 1'
#
loop_
_entity.id
_entity.type
_entity.pdbx_description
1 polymer ?
#
loop_
_entity_poly.entity_id
_entity_poly.type
_entity_poly.pdbx_seq_one_letter_code
_entity_poly.pdbx_strand_id
1 'polypeptide(L)'
;MDPVTPAGCKRMAYRVRPAVIGCAIRPAIIGRDRSLEEIIYDISQAALADAGLVIEDIDGIVVGCNDQFDGRAISVMMASGPTGGVDRDILSTPSASEHAFVLGALRVASGHFSTQLVVS
;
A
#
# COMPACT_ATOMS: atom_id res chain seq x y z
N MET A 1 11.57 -35.70 9.30
CA MET A 1 11.06 -35.44 10.65
C MET A 1 10.13 -34.26 10.54
N ASP A 2 8.83 -34.52 10.58
CA ASP A 2 7.86 -33.44 10.52
C ASP A 2 7.94 -32.58 11.79
N PRO A 3 7.97 -31.24 11.69
CA PRO A 3 7.94 -30.40 12.87
C PRO A 3 6.67 -30.70 13.64
N VAL A 4 6.80 -31.01 14.94
CA VAL A 4 5.68 -31.24 15.83
C VAL A 4 4.84 -29.96 15.88
N THR A 5 3.70 -29.97 15.22
CA THR A 5 2.71 -28.88 15.35
C THR A 5 2.04 -29.06 16.71
N PRO A 6 2.10 -28.06 17.60
CA PRO A 6 1.41 -28.15 18.88
C PRO A 6 -0.08 -28.43 18.66
N ALA A 7 -0.64 -29.35 19.46
CA ALA A 7 -2.06 -29.66 19.43
C ALA A 7 -2.87 -28.37 19.64
N GLY A 8 -3.69 -27.97 18.66
CA GLY A 8 -4.48 -26.74 18.69
C GLY A 8 -3.96 -25.58 17.83
N CYS A 9 -2.76 -25.65 17.28
CA CYS A 9 -2.29 -24.68 16.30
C CYS A 9 -2.89 -25.00 14.93
N LYS A 10 -4.06 -24.46 14.62
CA LYS A 10 -4.56 -24.46 13.24
C LYS A 10 -3.63 -23.62 12.40
N ARG A 11 -2.98 -24.23 11.39
CA ARG A 11 -2.33 -23.46 10.34
C ARG A 11 -3.37 -22.47 9.79
N MET A 12 -3.12 -21.20 9.97
CA MET A 12 -3.90 -20.17 9.27
C MET A 12 -3.56 -20.32 7.79
N ALA A 13 -4.44 -21.01 7.06
CA ALA A 13 -4.36 -21.02 5.61
C ALA A 13 -4.85 -19.65 5.12
N TYR A 14 -4.00 -18.92 4.43
CA TYR A 14 -4.44 -17.72 3.72
C TYR A 14 -5.52 -18.10 2.73
N ARG A 15 -6.62 -17.34 2.72
CA ARG A 15 -7.72 -17.57 1.79
C ARG A 15 -7.31 -17.31 0.35
N VAL A 16 -6.43 -16.35 0.14
CA VAL A 16 -5.93 -15.92 -1.16
C VAL A 16 -4.41 -15.77 -1.07
N ARG A 17 -3.72 -16.10 -2.15
CA ARG A 17 -2.29 -15.81 -2.27
C ARG A 17 -2.12 -14.45 -2.94
N PRO A 18 -1.61 -13.44 -2.25
CA PRO A 18 -1.36 -12.14 -2.86
C PRO A 18 -0.22 -12.25 -3.88
N ALA A 19 -0.32 -11.47 -4.95
CA ALA A 19 0.69 -11.33 -5.98
C ALA A 19 0.91 -9.85 -6.28
N VAL A 20 2.14 -9.47 -6.58
CA VAL A 20 2.45 -8.15 -7.11
C VAL A 20 2.18 -8.17 -8.61
N ILE A 21 1.29 -7.30 -9.07
CA ILE A 21 0.87 -7.23 -10.48
C ILE A 21 1.34 -5.96 -11.19
N GLY A 22 1.87 -5.01 -10.46
CA GLY A 22 2.46 -3.79 -10.99
C GLY A 22 3.28 -3.07 -9.95
N CYS A 23 4.25 -2.30 -10.39
CA CYS A 23 5.07 -1.48 -9.51
C CYS A 23 5.58 -0.24 -10.25
N ALA A 24 5.85 0.81 -9.48
CA ALA A 24 6.56 1.98 -9.95
C ALA A 24 7.51 2.48 -8.88
N ILE A 25 8.65 2.93 -9.32
CA ILE A 25 9.67 3.52 -8.46
C ILE A 25 10.08 4.87 -9.02
N ARG A 26 10.29 5.82 -8.13
CA ARG A 26 10.88 7.10 -8.47
C ARG A 26 12.16 7.28 -7.67
N PRO A 27 13.28 7.64 -8.30
CA PRO A 27 14.49 7.93 -7.56
C PRO A 27 14.27 9.14 -6.66
N ALA A 28 14.92 9.14 -5.49
CA ALA A 28 14.92 10.29 -4.60
C ALA A 28 15.54 11.50 -5.34
N ILE A 29 14.76 12.55 -5.51
CA ILE A 29 15.19 13.79 -6.16
C ILE A 29 15.17 14.89 -5.14
N ILE A 30 16.30 15.54 -4.96
CA ILE A 30 16.38 16.80 -4.23
C ILE A 30 15.95 17.90 -5.20
N GLY A 31 14.66 18.17 -5.22
CA GLY A 31 14.08 19.20 -6.08
C GLY A 31 12.78 19.70 -5.48
N ARG A 32 12.54 21.00 -5.61
CA ARG A 32 11.37 21.68 -5.04
C ARG A 32 10.31 22.04 -6.07
N ASP A 33 10.44 21.52 -7.28
CA ASP A 33 9.63 21.95 -8.41
C ASP A 33 8.23 21.30 -8.43
N ARG A 34 8.02 20.32 -7.55
CA ARG A 34 6.75 19.58 -7.47
C ARG A 34 6.34 19.38 -6.01
N SER A 35 5.05 19.43 -5.76
CA SER A 35 4.51 19.11 -4.44
C SER A 35 4.59 17.60 -4.17
N LEU A 36 4.55 17.23 -2.90
CA LEU A 36 4.52 15.83 -2.51
C LEU A 36 3.24 15.15 -3.03
N GLU A 37 2.12 15.87 -3.06
CA GLU A 37 0.84 15.39 -3.59
C GLU A 37 0.95 15.05 -5.08
N GLU A 38 1.60 15.88 -5.87
CA GLU A 38 1.85 15.60 -7.30
C GLU A 38 2.74 14.37 -7.50
N ILE A 39 3.76 14.22 -6.64
CA ILE A 39 4.66 13.05 -6.71
C ILE A 39 3.90 11.78 -6.36
N ILE A 40 3.09 11.79 -5.30
CA ILE A 40 2.26 10.65 -4.90
C ILE A 40 1.26 10.29 -6.00
N TYR A 41 0.62 11.27 -6.60
CA TYR A 41 -0.30 11.04 -7.70
C TYR A 41 0.38 10.38 -8.88
N ASP A 42 1.49 10.94 -9.36
CA ASP A 42 2.22 10.40 -10.51
C ASP A 42 2.70 8.96 -10.29
N ILE A 43 3.26 8.68 -9.11
CA ILE A 43 3.76 7.33 -8.82
C ILE A 43 2.61 6.32 -8.70
N SER A 44 1.49 6.74 -8.14
CA SER A 44 0.29 5.91 -8.04
C SER A 44 -0.27 5.59 -9.43
N GLN A 45 -0.37 6.59 -10.31
CA GLN A 45 -0.81 6.39 -11.70
C GLN A 45 0.17 5.50 -12.49
N ALA A 46 1.47 5.66 -12.28
CA ALA A 46 2.47 4.83 -12.93
C ALA A 46 2.37 3.37 -12.49
N ALA A 47 2.15 3.09 -11.22
CA ALA A 47 1.97 1.73 -10.72
C ALA A 47 0.68 1.09 -11.26
N LEU A 48 -0.41 1.84 -11.32
CA LEU A 48 -1.67 1.39 -11.91
C LEU A 48 -1.50 1.08 -13.41
N ALA A 49 -0.83 1.95 -14.15
CA ALA A 49 -0.57 1.75 -15.57
C ALA A 49 0.29 0.51 -15.82
N ASP A 50 1.31 0.26 -14.99
CA ASP A 50 2.14 -0.93 -15.07
C ASP A 50 1.34 -2.22 -14.84
N ALA A 51 0.36 -2.18 -13.94
CA ALA A 51 -0.57 -3.28 -13.71
C ALA A 51 -1.67 -3.42 -14.77
N GLY A 52 -1.83 -2.44 -15.64
CA GLY A 52 -2.96 -2.37 -16.59
C GLY A 52 -4.31 -2.11 -15.91
N LEU A 53 -4.29 -1.42 -14.78
CA LEU A 53 -5.46 -1.11 -13.97
C LEU A 53 -5.76 0.39 -13.95
N VAL A 54 -6.97 0.71 -13.53
CA VAL A 54 -7.40 2.07 -13.19
C VAL A 54 -7.75 2.13 -11.70
N ILE A 55 -7.90 3.33 -11.17
CA ILE A 55 -8.15 3.51 -9.74
C ILE A 55 -9.47 2.85 -9.28
N GLU A 56 -10.44 2.73 -10.16
CA GLU A 56 -11.72 2.07 -9.91
C GLU A 56 -11.58 0.57 -9.61
N ASP A 57 -10.49 -0.05 -10.05
CA ASP A 57 -10.19 -1.46 -9.80
C ASP A 57 -9.58 -1.70 -8.40
N ILE A 58 -9.25 -0.63 -7.68
CA ILE A 58 -8.61 -0.68 -6.36
C ILE A 58 -9.69 -0.58 -5.28
N ASP A 59 -9.73 -1.53 -4.38
CA ASP A 59 -10.69 -1.58 -3.28
C ASP A 59 -10.09 -1.18 -1.92
N GLY A 60 -8.78 -1.02 -1.83
CA GLY A 60 -8.13 -0.51 -0.64
C GLY A 60 -6.72 0.01 -0.91
N ILE A 61 -6.26 0.89 -0.02
CA ILE A 61 -4.97 1.55 -0.13
C ILE A 61 -4.22 1.43 1.20
N VAL A 62 -2.93 1.14 1.12
CA VAL A 62 -2.02 1.24 2.26
C VAL A 62 -0.99 2.32 1.99
N VAL A 63 -0.89 3.27 2.90
CA VAL A 63 0.08 4.37 2.81
C VAL A 63 1.11 4.23 3.91
N GLY A 64 2.37 4.09 3.54
CA GLY A 64 3.50 4.24 4.44
C GLY A 64 3.89 5.70 4.55
N CYS A 65 3.49 6.36 5.62
CA CYS A 65 3.79 7.77 5.86
C CYS A 65 4.08 8.02 7.33
N ASN A 66 4.93 8.98 7.60
CA ASN A 66 5.29 9.35 8.97
C ASN A 66 5.19 10.86 9.14
N ASP A 67 4.25 11.29 9.97
CA ASP A 67 3.95 12.70 10.22
C ASP A 67 5.20 13.52 10.61
N GLN A 68 6.11 12.91 11.35
CA GLN A 68 7.34 13.57 11.77
C GLN A 68 8.29 13.86 10.61
N PHE A 69 8.43 12.92 9.68
CA PHE A 69 9.31 13.08 8.52
C PHE A 69 8.64 13.87 7.39
N ASP A 70 7.34 13.69 7.23
CA ASP A 70 6.57 14.40 6.21
C ASP A 70 6.29 15.86 6.60
N GLY A 71 6.56 16.22 7.87
CA GLY A 71 6.39 17.58 8.38
C GLY A 71 4.93 18.04 8.45
N ARG A 72 4.00 17.10 8.54
CA ARG A 72 2.56 17.36 8.58
C ARG A 72 1.88 16.59 9.70
N ALA A 73 0.87 17.17 10.27
CA ALA A 73 0.17 16.61 11.43
C ALA A 73 -0.68 15.37 11.14
N ILE A 74 -1.04 15.09 9.90
CA ILE A 74 -1.82 13.89 9.50
C ILE A 74 -1.48 13.60 8.04
N SER A 75 -0.36 12.95 7.81
CA SER A 75 0.15 12.68 6.47
C SER A 75 -0.79 11.85 5.60
N VAL A 76 -1.55 10.92 6.19
CA VAL A 76 -2.51 10.10 5.44
C VAL A 76 -3.62 10.93 4.79
N MET A 77 -4.04 12.03 5.40
CA MET A 77 -5.04 12.91 4.80
C MET A 77 -4.53 13.60 3.54
N MET A 78 -3.26 13.97 3.55
CA MET A 78 -2.61 14.53 2.36
C MET A 78 -2.48 13.48 1.25
N ALA A 79 -2.16 12.25 1.60
CA ALA A 79 -1.97 11.17 0.63
C ALA A 79 -3.29 10.61 0.08
N SER A 80 -4.42 10.78 0.77
CA SER A 80 -5.69 10.17 0.40
C SER A 80 -6.21 10.61 -0.97
N GLY A 81 -6.16 11.90 -1.26
CA GLY A 81 -6.55 12.43 -2.57
C GLY A 81 -5.67 11.90 -3.70
N PRO A 82 -4.35 12.14 -3.64
CA PRO A 82 -3.41 11.71 -4.69
C PRO A 82 -3.39 10.21 -4.97
N THR A 83 -3.61 9.38 -3.95
CA THR A 83 -3.68 7.92 -4.12
C THR A 83 -5.03 7.42 -4.61
N GLY A 84 -6.02 8.31 -4.73
CA GLY A 84 -7.38 7.93 -5.10
C GLY A 84 -8.19 7.32 -3.96
N GLY A 85 -7.81 7.63 -2.72
CA GLY A 85 -8.43 7.05 -1.52
C GLY A 85 -9.80 7.57 -1.15
N VAL A 86 -10.34 8.54 -1.88
CA VAL A 86 -11.71 9.04 -1.66
C VAL A 86 -12.69 7.88 -1.86
N ASP A 87 -13.56 7.67 -0.89
CA ASP A 87 -14.53 6.58 -0.84
C ASP A 87 -13.91 5.16 -0.85
N ARG A 88 -12.63 5.02 -0.46
CA ARG A 88 -11.95 3.74 -0.32
C ARG A 88 -11.40 3.55 1.08
N ASP A 89 -11.15 2.30 1.43
CA ASP A 89 -10.51 1.96 2.70
C ASP A 89 -9.01 2.29 2.64
N ILE A 90 -8.57 3.25 3.43
CA ILE A 90 -7.16 3.63 3.56
C ILE A 90 -6.62 3.20 4.92
N LEU A 91 -5.52 2.47 4.88
CA LEU A 91 -4.74 2.15 6.05
C LEU A 91 -3.41 2.89 6.00
N SER A 92 -3.08 3.61 7.05
CA SER A 92 -1.78 4.26 7.22
C SER A 92 -0.90 3.48 8.18
N THR A 93 0.39 3.41 7.87
CA THR A 93 1.40 2.90 8.80
C THR A 93 2.55 3.90 8.90
N PRO A 94 2.92 4.34 10.13
CA PRO A 94 4.04 5.25 10.34
C PRO A 94 5.39 4.51 10.35
N SER A 95 5.55 3.53 9.50
CA SER A 95 6.69 2.64 9.46
C SER A 95 7.32 2.61 8.08
N ALA A 96 8.39 1.85 7.96
CA ALA A 96 9.12 1.70 6.71
C ALA A 96 8.27 1.03 5.60
N SER A 97 8.69 1.24 4.36
CA SER A 97 7.97 0.78 3.16
C SER A 97 7.66 -0.72 3.16
N GLU A 98 8.57 -1.53 3.70
CA GLU A 98 8.38 -2.98 3.80
C GLU A 98 7.19 -3.35 4.71
N HIS A 99 6.93 -2.59 5.76
CA HIS A 99 5.75 -2.83 6.61
C HIS A 99 4.45 -2.48 5.88
N ALA A 100 4.45 -1.38 5.12
CA ALA A 100 3.30 -1.04 4.27
C ALA A 100 3.02 -2.13 3.24
N PHE A 101 4.06 -2.66 2.60
CA PHE A 101 3.97 -3.75 1.65
C PHE A 101 3.38 -5.02 2.29
N VAL A 102 3.90 -5.42 3.45
CA VAL A 102 3.38 -6.60 4.17
C VAL A 102 1.92 -6.41 4.57
N LEU A 103 1.54 -5.23 5.05
CA LEU A 103 0.14 -4.94 5.38
C LEU A 103 -0.77 -5.03 4.16
N GLY A 104 -0.36 -4.50 3.00
CA GLY A 104 -1.08 -4.64 1.75
C GLY A 104 -1.28 -6.11 1.35
N ALA A 105 -0.22 -6.90 1.43
CA ALA A 105 -0.27 -8.33 1.15
C ALA A 105 -1.19 -9.09 2.11
N LEU A 106 -1.15 -8.78 3.41
CA LEU A 106 -2.01 -9.40 4.41
C LEU A 106 -3.48 -9.03 4.21
N ARG A 107 -3.78 -7.82 3.79
CA ARG A 107 -5.16 -7.37 3.49
C ARG A 107 -5.74 -8.18 2.33
N VAL A 108 -4.98 -8.41 1.26
CA VAL A 108 -5.40 -9.30 0.16
C VAL A 108 -5.51 -10.75 0.63
N ALA A 109 -4.52 -11.24 1.37
CA ALA A 109 -4.51 -12.60 1.88
C ALA A 109 -5.68 -12.92 2.82
N SER A 110 -6.22 -11.91 3.51
CA SER A 110 -7.41 -12.06 4.35
C SER A 110 -8.68 -12.40 3.56
N GLY A 111 -8.70 -12.08 2.27
CA GLY A 111 -9.86 -12.25 1.39
C GLY A 111 -10.90 -11.12 1.48
N HIS A 112 -10.64 -10.08 2.29
CA HIS A 112 -11.53 -8.92 2.38
C HIS A 112 -11.30 -7.91 1.24
N PHE A 113 -10.12 -7.92 0.66
CA PHE A 113 -9.73 -7.03 -0.43
C PHE A 113 -9.23 -7.84 -1.62
N SER A 114 -9.61 -7.44 -2.81
CA SER A 114 -9.16 -8.08 -4.05
C SER A 114 -7.88 -7.44 -4.57
N THR A 115 -7.80 -6.13 -4.51
CA THR A 115 -6.68 -5.37 -5.09
C THR A 115 -6.31 -4.20 -4.18
N GLN A 116 -5.04 -4.14 -3.81
CA GLN A 116 -4.51 -3.10 -2.94
C GLN A 116 -3.46 -2.26 -3.68
N LEU A 117 -3.57 -0.95 -3.55
CA LEU A 117 -2.47 -0.03 -3.88
C LEU A 117 -1.65 0.22 -2.60
N VAL A 118 -0.35 0.02 -2.68
CA VAL A 118 0.58 0.31 -1.59
C VAL A 118 1.50 1.43 -2.03
N VAL A 119 1.53 2.51 -1.28
CA VAL A 119 2.35 3.71 -1.56
C VAL A 119 3.20 4.04 -0.34
N SER A 120 4.49 4.22 -0.55
CA SER A 120 5.43 4.59 0.51
C SER A 120 6.67 5.27 -0.04
#